data_5ed8b33c9840921f68fe37c745960561
#
_entry.id   5ed8b33c9840921f68fe37c745960561
#
_cell.length_a   1.000
_cell.length_b   1.000
_cell.length_c   1.000
_cell.angle_alpha   90.00
_cell.angle_beta   90.00
_cell.angle_gamma   90.00
#
_symmetry.space_group_name_H-M   'P 1'
#
loop_
_entity.id
_entity.type
_entity.pdbx_description
1 polymer ?
#
loop_
_entity_poly.entity_id
_entity_poly.type
_entity_poly.pdbx_seq_one_letter_code
_entity_poly.pdbx_strand_id
1 'polypeptide(L)'
;DGRFAVFEEHLFTELTKRLLRQAIATLPASRRPRVLLTSVPDEPHVLGLLMVEALLALEGAECIPLGTQMPLLEISRAAEAHAADVVALSFSVAFPQRQIGGLVSHLRQTLAPETALWIGGGGIRRLAPQAGVALLPELPDATHALQQWRSEHP
;
A
#
# COMPACT_ATOMS: atom_id res chain seq x y z
N ASP A 1 24.05 -24.76 -0.15
CA ASP A 1 22.94 -25.07 0.76
C ASP A 1 21.57 -25.07 0.07
N GLY A 2 21.51 -25.24 -1.23
CA GLY A 2 20.30 -25.37 -2.03
C GLY A 2 19.52 -24.08 -2.23
N ARG A 3 20.12 -22.94 -1.98
CA ARG A 3 19.45 -21.66 -2.19
C ARG A 3 19.49 -21.26 -3.65
N PHE A 4 18.52 -20.43 -4.04
CA PHE A 4 18.45 -19.88 -5.38
C PHE A 4 19.64 -18.97 -5.69
N ALA A 5 20.10 -19.02 -6.93
CA ALA A 5 21.01 -18.01 -7.45
C ALA A 5 20.27 -16.66 -7.56
N VAL A 6 21.02 -15.57 -7.60
CA VAL A 6 20.44 -14.21 -7.68
C VAL A 6 19.50 -14.07 -8.87
N PHE A 7 19.89 -14.61 -10.05
CA PHE A 7 19.00 -14.52 -11.22
C PHE A 7 17.71 -15.33 -11.04
N GLU A 8 17.74 -16.42 -10.28
CA GLU A 8 16.54 -17.23 -10.00
C GLU A 8 15.58 -16.48 -9.08
N GLU A 9 16.10 -15.80 -8.06
CA GLU A 9 15.29 -14.95 -7.20
C GLU A 9 14.65 -13.81 -7.97
N HIS A 10 15.40 -13.17 -8.87
CA HIS A 10 14.87 -12.12 -9.74
C HIS A 10 13.78 -12.66 -10.66
N LEU A 11 14.01 -13.80 -11.29
CA LEU A 11 13.03 -14.43 -12.16
C LEU A 11 11.74 -14.78 -11.40
N PHE A 12 11.88 -15.37 -10.21
CA PHE A 12 10.74 -15.70 -9.35
C PHE A 12 9.94 -14.46 -9.02
N THR A 13 10.61 -13.38 -8.64
CA THR A 13 9.97 -12.10 -8.31
C THR A 13 9.22 -11.55 -9.51
N GLU A 14 9.83 -11.51 -10.69
CA GLU A 14 9.19 -10.99 -11.90
C GLU A 14 7.98 -11.83 -12.34
N LEU A 15 8.08 -13.15 -12.25
CA LEU A 15 6.96 -14.04 -12.56
C LEU A 15 5.81 -13.86 -11.56
N THR A 16 6.12 -13.73 -10.27
CA THR A 16 5.12 -13.49 -9.24
C THR A 16 4.40 -12.16 -9.46
N LYS A 17 5.14 -11.10 -9.78
CA LYS A 17 4.57 -9.80 -10.12
C LYS A 17 3.62 -9.90 -11.31
N ARG A 18 4.04 -10.61 -12.35
CA ARG A 18 3.22 -10.81 -13.56
C ARG A 18 1.92 -11.53 -13.23
N LEU A 19 1.99 -12.62 -12.48
CA LEU A 19 0.82 -13.41 -12.09
C LEU A 19 -0.16 -12.59 -11.25
N LEU A 20 0.34 -11.83 -10.28
CA LEU A 20 -0.51 -10.96 -9.44
C LEU A 20 -1.21 -9.89 -10.29
N ARG A 21 -0.49 -9.22 -11.18
CA ARG A 21 -1.08 -8.20 -12.07
C ARG A 21 -2.13 -8.78 -12.99
N GLN A 22 -1.89 -9.96 -13.54
CA GLN A 22 -2.87 -10.65 -14.39
C GLN A 22 -4.13 -11.02 -13.58
N ALA A 23 -3.96 -11.57 -12.39
CA ALA A 23 -5.08 -11.91 -11.52
C ALA A 23 -5.92 -10.69 -11.16
N ILE A 24 -5.28 -9.59 -10.77
CA ILE A 24 -5.96 -8.33 -10.45
C ILE A 24 -6.76 -7.82 -11.65
N ALA A 25 -6.18 -7.88 -12.84
CA ALA A 25 -6.82 -7.38 -14.06
C ALA A 25 -8.10 -8.15 -14.45
N THR A 26 -8.28 -9.37 -13.96
CA THR A 26 -9.48 -10.18 -14.24
C THR A 26 -10.63 -9.92 -13.25
N LEU A 27 -10.41 -9.16 -12.19
CA LEU A 27 -11.41 -8.93 -11.17
C LEU A 27 -12.52 -7.97 -11.67
N PRO A 28 -13.76 -8.16 -11.21
CA PRO A 28 -14.89 -7.35 -11.67
C PRO A 28 -14.77 -5.89 -11.26
N ALA A 29 -15.61 -5.06 -11.86
CA ALA A 29 -15.71 -3.65 -11.55
C ALA A 29 -15.85 -3.41 -10.05
N SER A 30 -15.16 -2.44 -9.57
CA SER A 30 -14.93 -2.16 -8.17
C SER A 30 -15.93 -1.12 -7.62
N ARG A 31 -15.97 -1.06 -6.32
CA ARG A 31 -16.75 -0.08 -5.55
C ARG A 31 -15.85 0.62 -4.54
N ARG A 32 -16.37 1.68 -3.95
CA ARG A 32 -15.63 2.38 -2.89
C ARG A 32 -15.22 1.44 -1.74
N PRO A 33 -14.11 1.70 -1.08
CA PRO A 33 -13.26 2.88 -1.26
C PRO A 33 -12.39 2.81 -2.51
N ARG A 34 -11.98 3.98 -2.98
CA ARG A 34 -10.86 4.14 -3.91
C ARG A 34 -9.57 4.18 -3.12
N VAL A 35 -8.73 3.18 -3.33
CA VAL A 35 -7.47 3.01 -2.61
C VAL A 35 -6.31 3.28 -3.55
N LEU A 36 -5.56 4.33 -3.26
CA LEU A 36 -4.32 4.65 -3.96
C LEU A 36 -3.18 3.92 -3.26
N LEU A 37 -2.43 3.10 -4.02
CA LEU A 37 -1.35 2.28 -3.47
C LEU A 37 -0.01 2.72 -4.05
N THR A 38 0.96 2.94 -3.17
CA THR A 38 2.31 3.33 -3.58
C THR A 38 3.33 3.11 -2.46
N SER A 39 4.56 3.49 -2.71
CA SER A 39 5.61 3.61 -1.69
C SER A 39 6.34 4.94 -1.84
N VAL A 40 7.07 5.31 -0.81
CA VAL A 40 7.85 6.56 -0.74
C VAL A 40 9.18 6.43 -1.49
N PRO A 41 9.91 7.54 -1.74
CA PRO A 41 11.25 7.48 -2.29
C PRO A 41 12.16 6.53 -1.50
N ASP A 42 13.02 5.83 -2.19
CA ASP A 42 13.95 4.82 -1.67
C ASP A 42 13.30 3.53 -1.16
N GLU A 43 12.01 3.33 -1.39
CA GLU A 43 11.32 2.07 -1.13
C GLU A 43 10.92 1.37 -2.45
N PRO A 44 11.81 0.56 -3.03
CA PRO A 44 11.56 -0.06 -4.34
C PRO A 44 10.78 -1.37 -4.29
N HIS A 45 10.50 -1.92 -3.09
CA HIS A 45 9.89 -3.24 -2.96
C HIS A 45 8.41 -3.20 -3.31
N VAL A 46 8.01 -3.97 -4.31
CA VAL A 46 6.68 -3.92 -4.91
C VAL A 46 5.78 -5.09 -4.54
N LEU A 47 6.34 -6.25 -4.14
CA LEU A 47 5.53 -7.46 -3.91
C LEU A 47 4.49 -7.28 -2.80
N GLY A 48 4.89 -6.72 -1.67
CA GLY A 48 3.94 -6.45 -0.57
C GLY A 48 2.80 -5.56 -1.02
N LEU A 49 3.11 -4.55 -1.81
CA LEU A 49 2.13 -3.63 -2.37
C LEU A 49 1.16 -4.33 -3.32
N LEU A 50 1.67 -5.21 -4.20
CA LEU A 50 0.83 -6.00 -5.10
C LEU A 50 -0.06 -7.00 -4.36
N MET A 51 0.44 -7.59 -3.27
CA MET A 51 -0.34 -8.53 -2.46
C MET A 51 -1.51 -7.82 -1.77
N VAL A 52 -1.29 -6.64 -1.23
CA VAL A 52 -2.36 -5.82 -0.64
C VAL A 52 -3.36 -5.40 -1.72
N GLU A 53 -2.90 -4.96 -2.87
CA GLU A 53 -3.77 -4.60 -4.00
C GLU A 53 -4.67 -5.78 -4.39
N ALA A 54 -4.10 -6.98 -4.50
CA ALA A 54 -4.87 -8.18 -4.83
C ALA A 54 -5.95 -8.48 -3.78
N LEU A 55 -5.62 -8.39 -2.49
CA LEU A 55 -6.58 -8.61 -1.40
C LEU A 55 -7.71 -7.58 -1.44
N LEU A 56 -7.39 -6.31 -1.58
CA LEU A 56 -8.38 -5.24 -1.63
C LEU A 56 -9.27 -5.35 -2.87
N ALA A 57 -8.69 -5.68 -4.01
CA ALA A 57 -9.41 -5.87 -5.26
C ALA A 57 -10.37 -7.09 -5.20
N LEU A 58 -9.95 -8.18 -4.55
CA LEU A 58 -10.81 -9.34 -4.30
C LEU A 58 -12.05 -8.97 -3.48
N GLU A 59 -11.91 -8.04 -2.56
CA GLU A 59 -13.01 -7.50 -1.75
C GLU A 59 -13.81 -6.40 -2.46
N GLY A 60 -13.50 -6.14 -3.72
CA GLY A 60 -14.21 -5.19 -4.56
C GLY A 60 -13.81 -3.72 -4.38
N ALA A 61 -12.70 -3.42 -3.72
CA ALA A 61 -12.19 -2.06 -3.66
C ALA A 61 -11.64 -1.61 -5.01
N GLU A 62 -11.81 -0.34 -5.33
CA GLU A 62 -11.20 0.26 -6.51
C GLU A 62 -9.76 0.64 -6.19
N CYS A 63 -8.81 -0.07 -6.80
CA CYS A 63 -7.39 0.15 -6.56
C CYS A 63 -6.77 1.04 -7.64
N ILE A 64 -5.98 2.02 -7.21
CA ILE A 64 -5.24 2.94 -8.07
C ILE A 64 -3.75 2.74 -7.78
N PRO A 65 -3.06 1.85 -8.51
CA PRO A 65 -1.65 1.57 -8.27
C PRO A 65 -0.77 2.62 -8.93
N LEU A 66 0.07 3.31 -8.17
CA LEU A 66 1.06 4.25 -8.68
C LEU A 66 2.46 3.64 -8.81
N GLY A 67 2.61 2.37 -8.45
CA GLY A 67 3.94 1.76 -8.38
C GLY A 67 4.71 2.18 -7.14
N THR A 68 6.03 2.14 -7.20
CA THR A 68 6.90 2.42 -6.06
C THR A 68 7.63 3.75 -6.20
N GLN A 69 8.22 4.22 -5.11
CA GLN A 69 9.13 5.36 -5.08
C GLN A 69 8.50 6.68 -5.55
N MET A 70 7.29 6.94 -5.10
CA MET A 70 6.57 8.18 -5.45
C MET A 70 6.94 9.31 -4.50
N PRO A 71 7.31 10.50 -5.00
CA PRO A 71 7.52 11.68 -4.14
C PRO A 71 6.28 12.01 -3.31
N LEU A 72 6.47 12.42 -2.06
CA LEU A 72 5.35 12.68 -1.13
C LEU A 72 4.34 13.70 -1.69
N LEU A 73 4.83 14.76 -2.30
CA LEU A 73 3.96 15.77 -2.91
C LEU A 73 3.09 15.18 -4.03
N GLU A 74 3.67 14.28 -4.82
CA GLU A 74 2.94 13.64 -5.91
C GLU A 74 1.90 12.63 -5.39
N ILE A 75 2.17 11.99 -4.25
CA ILE A 75 1.16 11.14 -3.59
C ILE A 75 -0.07 11.98 -3.24
N SER A 76 0.12 13.14 -2.62
CA SER A 76 -0.97 14.03 -2.23
C SER A 76 -1.73 14.55 -3.46
N ARG A 77 -1.02 14.94 -4.50
CA ARG A 77 -1.63 15.40 -5.76
C ARG A 77 -2.44 14.29 -6.44
N ALA A 78 -1.90 13.07 -6.48
CA ALA A 78 -2.60 11.94 -7.06
C ALA A 78 -3.85 11.57 -6.26
N ALA A 79 -3.77 11.61 -4.93
CA ALA A 79 -4.92 11.36 -4.07
C ALA A 79 -6.06 12.34 -4.35
N GLU A 80 -5.74 13.62 -4.52
CA GLU A 80 -6.71 14.65 -4.87
C GLU A 80 -7.26 14.44 -6.28
N ALA A 81 -6.38 14.28 -7.27
CA ALA A 81 -6.76 14.14 -8.68
C ALA A 81 -7.66 12.93 -8.95
N HIS A 82 -7.44 11.84 -8.23
CA HIS A 82 -8.22 10.60 -8.37
C HIS A 82 -9.34 10.47 -7.34
N ALA A 83 -9.57 11.47 -6.51
CA ALA A 83 -10.55 11.42 -5.43
C ALA A 83 -10.39 10.16 -4.58
N ALA A 84 -9.16 9.86 -4.17
CA ALA A 84 -8.87 8.68 -3.36
C ALA A 84 -9.48 8.81 -1.97
N ASP A 85 -10.18 7.77 -1.54
CA ASP A 85 -10.71 7.67 -0.19
C ASP A 85 -9.63 7.25 0.81
N VAL A 86 -8.66 6.48 0.32
CA VAL A 86 -7.58 5.90 1.12
C VAL A 86 -6.27 6.00 0.34
N VAL A 87 -5.20 6.35 1.05
CA VAL A 87 -3.82 6.19 0.58
C VAL A 87 -3.18 5.08 1.38
N ALA A 88 -2.68 4.07 0.71
CA ALA A 88 -2.00 2.93 1.31
C ALA A 88 -0.53 2.91 0.93
N LEU A 89 0.35 2.92 1.92
CA LEU A 89 1.80 2.86 1.75
C LEU A 89 2.36 1.55 2.29
N SER A 90 3.36 1.02 1.62
CA SER A 90 4.10 -0.16 2.08
C SER A 90 5.56 0.19 2.38
N PHE A 91 6.04 -0.23 3.55
CA PHE A 91 7.44 -0.13 3.95
C PHE A 91 7.98 -1.53 4.20
N SER A 92 9.04 -1.91 3.50
CA SER A 92 9.73 -3.17 3.72
C SER A 92 10.64 -3.12 4.93
N VAL A 93 11.09 -4.28 5.40
CA VAL A 93 12.08 -4.37 6.48
C VAL A 93 13.43 -3.72 6.12
N ALA A 94 13.71 -3.59 4.83
CA ALA A 94 14.94 -2.97 4.33
C ALA A 94 14.90 -1.44 4.38
N PHE A 95 13.73 -0.83 4.52
CA PHE A 95 13.60 0.63 4.59
C PHE A 95 14.12 1.15 5.94
N PRO A 96 14.83 2.29 5.97
CA PRO A 96 15.33 2.87 7.21
C PRO A 96 14.21 3.23 8.18
N GLN A 97 14.06 2.45 9.25
CA GLN A 97 12.92 2.58 10.18
C GLN A 97 12.82 3.96 10.86
N ARG A 98 13.97 4.60 11.09
CA ARG A 98 14.02 5.94 11.69
C ARG A 98 13.32 7.01 10.85
N GLN A 99 13.20 6.79 9.54
CA GLN A 99 12.61 7.76 8.62
C GLN A 99 11.10 7.60 8.50
N ILE A 100 10.54 6.43 8.83
CA ILE A 100 9.13 6.12 8.55
C ILE A 100 8.19 7.07 9.29
N GLY A 101 8.39 7.26 10.57
CA GLY A 101 7.50 8.11 11.39
C GLY A 101 7.37 9.53 10.86
N GLY A 102 8.50 10.15 10.48
CA GLY A 102 8.52 11.50 9.93
C GLY A 102 7.84 11.58 8.56
N LEU A 103 8.08 10.60 7.70
CA LEU A 103 7.44 10.55 6.37
C LEU A 103 5.93 10.40 6.48
N VAL A 104 5.48 9.50 7.35
CA VAL A 104 4.04 9.27 7.59
C VAL A 104 3.38 10.50 8.17
N SER A 105 4.01 11.15 9.15
CA SER A 105 3.50 12.39 9.75
C SER A 105 3.39 13.51 8.72
N HIS A 106 4.41 13.67 7.89
CA HIS A 106 4.39 14.68 6.83
C HIS A 106 3.27 14.43 5.82
N LEU A 107 3.13 13.19 5.37
CA LEU A 107 2.07 12.83 4.43
C LEU A 107 0.68 13.01 5.07
N ARG A 108 0.51 12.65 6.35
CA ARG A 108 -0.77 12.87 7.05
C ARG A 108 -1.18 14.34 7.04
N GLN A 109 -0.22 15.24 7.22
CA GLN A 109 -0.48 16.68 7.20
C GLN A 109 -0.82 17.23 5.83
N THR A 110 -0.31 16.62 4.77
CA THR A 110 -0.54 17.09 3.38
C THR A 110 -1.78 16.50 2.73
N LEU A 111 -2.22 15.33 3.18
CA LEU A 111 -3.48 14.73 2.71
C LEU A 111 -4.68 15.44 3.35
N ALA A 112 -5.80 15.42 2.63
CA ALA A 112 -7.07 15.89 3.19
C ALA A 112 -7.42 15.12 4.46
N PRO A 113 -8.03 15.75 5.48
CA PRO A 113 -8.37 15.08 6.74
C PRO A 113 -9.28 13.86 6.56
N GLU A 114 -10.17 13.91 5.59
CA GLU A 114 -11.11 12.83 5.27
C GLU A 114 -10.47 11.67 4.50
N THR A 115 -9.29 11.86 3.92
CA THR A 115 -8.56 10.78 3.25
C THR A 115 -7.88 9.90 4.29
N ALA A 116 -8.26 8.62 4.35
CA ALA A 116 -7.63 7.68 5.27
C ALA A 116 -6.19 7.39 4.83
N LEU A 117 -5.30 7.19 5.81
CA LEU A 117 -3.91 6.81 5.55
C LEU A 117 -3.62 5.46 6.22
N TRP A 118 -3.35 4.47 5.40
CA TRP A 118 -3.02 3.10 5.82
C TRP A 118 -1.55 2.82 5.57
N ILE A 119 -0.86 2.33 6.58
CA ILE A 119 0.58 2.04 6.51
C ILE A 119 0.79 0.58 6.83
N GLY A 120 1.43 -0.14 5.93
CA GLY A 120 1.69 -1.58 6.07
C GLY A 120 3.12 -1.97 5.73
N GLY A 121 3.34 -3.28 5.73
CA GLY A 121 4.62 -3.89 5.42
C GLY A 121 5.45 -4.25 6.65
N GLY A 122 6.47 -5.08 6.43
CA GLY A 122 7.31 -5.57 7.52
C GLY A 122 8.14 -4.50 8.24
N GLY A 123 8.31 -3.33 7.62
CA GLY A 123 9.08 -2.23 8.19
C GLY A 123 8.39 -1.47 9.31
N ILE A 124 7.08 -1.66 9.51
CA ILE A 124 6.32 -0.84 10.47
C ILE A 124 6.12 -1.48 11.84
N ARG A 125 6.68 -2.66 12.09
CA ARG A 125 6.44 -3.42 13.34
C ARG A 125 6.76 -2.64 14.61
N ARG A 126 7.70 -1.69 14.54
CA ARG A 126 8.11 -0.87 15.68
C ARG A 126 7.66 0.58 15.55
N LEU A 127 6.81 0.87 14.58
CA LEU A 127 6.32 2.22 14.38
C LEU A 127 5.34 2.61 15.48
N ALA A 128 5.56 3.76 16.09
CA ALA A 128 4.64 4.30 17.07
C ALA A 128 3.33 4.74 16.41
N PRO A 129 2.18 4.50 17.04
CA PRO A 129 0.90 4.98 16.53
C PRO A 129 0.89 6.51 16.35
N GLN A 130 0.21 6.96 15.31
CA GLN A 130 -0.03 8.38 15.05
C GLN A 130 -1.52 8.62 14.81
N ALA A 131 -2.01 9.78 15.25
CA ALA A 131 -3.40 10.17 15.02
C ALA A 131 -3.71 10.24 13.51
N GLY A 132 -4.84 9.67 13.12
CA GLY A 132 -5.28 9.67 11.72
C GLY A 132 -4.53 8.70 10.81
N VAL A 133 -3.78 7.77 11.36
CA VAL A 133 -3.01 6.76 10.63
C VAL A 133 -3.39 5.37 11.13
N ALA A 134 -3.78 4.49 10.21
CA ALA A 134 -4.01 3.07 10.52
C ALA A 134 -2.76 2.26 10.20
N LEU A 135 -2.29 1.49 11.18
CA LEU A 135 -1.15 0.59 11.02
C LEU A 135 -1.64 -0.82 10.71
N LEU A 136 -1.18 -1.39 9.61
CA LEU A 136 -1.59 -2.69 9.10
C LEU A 136 -0.36 -3.60 8.99
N PRO A 137 0.13 -4.14 10.12
CA PRO A 137 1.38 -4.91 10.14
C PRO A 137 1.29 -6.25 9.40
N GLU A 138 0.09 -6.81 9.25
CA GLU A 138 -0.14 -8.08 8.58
C GLU A 138 -1.14 -7.93 7.43
N LEU A 139 -1.04 -8.80 6.41
CA LEU A 139 -1.92 -8.72 5.23
C LEU A 139 -3.43 -8.77 5.58
N PRO A 140 -3.90 -9.63 6.50
CA PRO A 140 -5.31 -9.65 6.87
C PRO A 140 -5.83 -8.33 7.45
N ASP A 141 -4.95 -7.51 8.01
CA ASP A 141 -5.33 -6.20 8.56
C ASP A 141 -5.87 -5.27 7.48
N ALA A 142 -5.43 -5.42 6.24
CA ALA A 142 -5.94 -4.64 5.12
C ALA A 142 -7.43 -4.93 4.86
N THR A 143 -7.83 -6.18 4.93
CA THR A 143 -9.25 -6.58 4.79
C THR A 143 -10.09 -6.02 5.94
N HIS A 144 -9.59 -6.10 7.16
CA HIS A 144 -10.28 -5.54 8.33
C HIS A 144 -10.43 -4.02 8.22
N ALA A 145 -9.37 -3.33 7.81
CA ALA A 145 -9.41 -1.87 7.60
C ALA A 145 -10.43 -1.49 6.52
N LEU A 146 -10.52 -2.28 5.46
CA LEU A 146 -11.50 -2.07 4.40
C LEU A 146 -12.94 -2.20 4.91
N GLN A 147 -13.21 -3.26 5.68
CA GLN A 147 -14.52 -3.49 6.26
C GLN A 147 -14.90 -2.39 7.24
N GLN A 148 -13.97 -1.97 8.08
CA GLN A 148 -14.17 -0.86 9.00
C GLN A 148 -14.48 0.43 8.24
N TRP A 149 -13.70 0.76 7.22
CA TRP A 149 -13.93 1.95 6.41
C TRP A 149 -15.35 1.96 5.82
N ARG A 150 -15.80 0.82 5.28
CA ARG A 150 -17.14 0.69 4.72
C ARG A 150 -18.25 0.83 5.75
N SER A 151 -18.02 0.37 6.98
CA SER A 151 -18.98 0.55 8.05
C SER A 151 -19.14 2.01 8.49
N GLU A 152 -18.09 2.78 8.35
CA GLU A 152 -18.05 4.21 8.68
C GLU A 152 -18.58 5.09 7.53
N HIS A 153 -18.66 4.54 6.31
CA HIS A 153 -19.09 5.24 5.09
C HIS A 153 -20.15 4.42 4.34
N PRO A 154 -21.33 4.22 4.92
CA PRO A 154 -22.39 3.39 4.34
C PRO A 154 -22.97 3.95 3.03
#